data_523acd188ce556dfb5d9b41130c19a30
#
_entry.id   523acd188ce556dfb5d9b41130c19a30
#
_cell.length_a   1.000
_cell.length_b   1.000
_cell.length_c   1.000
_cell.angle_alpha   90.00
_cell.angle_beta   90.00
_cell.angle_gamma   90.00
#
_symmetry.space_group_name_H-M   'P 1'
#
loop_
_entity.id
_entity.type
_entity.pdbx_description
1 polymer ?
#
loop_
_entity_poly.entity_id
_entity_poly.type
_entity_poly.pdbx_seq_one_letter_code
_entity_poly.pdbx_strand_id
1 'polypeptide(L)'
;MKYLLPTICLAGLLQACALPNGSSTTPVAEAPVSRAEQVLRSSIPAGSKIIPAQSLIIGSGENWVGRAVLEVPKDIDRETSPAYGYFVEQYPQQGWTLLSATRGKTSMLVFTKKDRSATVEISDVNMMNGSVTVVLTVTPIEASLQPPKQP
;
A
#
# COMPACT_ATOMS: atom_id res chain seq x y z
N MET A 1 -78.46 16.54 -16.99
CA MET A 1 -78.88 17.97 -16.79
C MET A 1 -77.62 18.79 -16.50
N LYS A 2 -77.35 19.68 -17.44
CA LYS A 2 -76.85 21.04 -17.27
C LYS A 2 -75.38 21.19 -16.84
N TYR A 3 -74.54 21.52 -17.79
CA TYR A 3 -73.97 22.82 -18.17
C TYR A 3 -72.83 23.26 -17.25
N LEU A 4 -71.76 23.86 -17.58
CA LEU A 4 -71.22 24.60 -18.75
C LEU A 4 -69.73 24.83 -18.52
N LEU A 5 -68.97 24.88 -19.59
CA LEU A 5 -67.69 25.54 -19.85
C LEU A 5 -67.62 27.02 -19.36
N PRO A 6 -66.56 27.75 -19.61
CA PRO A 6 -65.08 27.61 -19.47
C PRO A 6 -64.52 28.85 -18.73
N THR A 7 -63.24 28.91 -18.44
CA THR A 7 -62.52 30.22 -18.44
C THR A 7 -61.03 30.03 -18.65
N ILE A 8 -60.58 30.58 -19.73
CA ILE A 8 -59.19 30.82 -20.14
C ILE A 8 -58.67 32.03 -19.35
N CYS A 9 -57.46 31.93 -18.82
CA CYS A 9 -56.53 33.06 -18.49
C CYS A 9 -55.13 32.46 -18.54
N LEU A 10 -54.43 32.64 -19.51
CA LEU A 10 -53.54 33.64 -20.11
C LEU A 10 -52.44 34.15 -19.14
N ALA A 11 -51.22 33.88 -19.57
CA ALA A 11 -49.97 34.64 -19.38
C ALA A 11 -49.31 34.67 -18.00
N GLY A 12 -48.07 34.18 -18.03
CA GLY A 12 -47.07 34.40 -17.01
C GLY A 12 -45.77 33.72 -17.36
N LEU A 13 -45.13 34.15 -18.46
CA LEU A 13 -43.73 33.84 -18.75
C LEU A 13 -42.85 34.54 -17.70
N LEU A 14 -42.41 33.82 -16.69
CA LEU A 14 -41.27 34.16 -15.86
C LEU A 14 -40.20 33.10 -16.09
N GLN A 15 -39.30 33.40 -17.03
CA GLN A 15 -38.03 32.71 -17.20
C GLN A 15 -37.18 33.06 -16.01
N ALA A 16 -37.19 32.20 -14.97
CA ALA A 16 -36.16 32.20 -13.96
C ALA A 16 -34.95 31.51 -14.52
N CYS A 17 -33.92 32.27 -14.84
CA CYS A 17 -32.57 31.77 -15.07
C CYS A 17 -32.09 31.09 -13.79
N ALA A 18 -32.33 29.81 -13.63
CA ALA A 18 -31.66 29.00 -12.65
C ALA A 18 -30.22 28.78 -13.15
N LEU A 19 -29.29 29.49 -12.53
CA LEU A 19 -27.88 29.17 -12.60
C LEU A 19 -27.72 27.73 -12.13
N PRO A 20 -27.15 26.82 -12.95
CA PRO A 20 -26.79 25.52 -12.46
C PRO A 20 -25.58 25.73 -11.52
N ASN A 21 -25.84 25.76 -10.23
CA ASN A 21 -24.82 25.59 -9.22
C ASN A 21 -24.38 24.09 -9.29
N GLY A 22 -23.73 23.75 -10.39
CA GLY A 22 -23.08 22.49 -10.59
C GLY A 22 -21.88 22.45 -9.67
N SER A 23 -22.07 21.94 -8.46
CA SER A 23 -20.99 21.30 -7.72
C SER A 23 -20.56 20.11 -8.54
N SER A 24 -19.70 20.36 -9.51
CA SER A 24 -18.94 19.33 -10.18
C SER A 24 -18.03 18.71 -9.13
N THR A 25 -18.55 17.74 -8.41
CA THR A 25 -17.72 16.76 -7.73
C THR A 25 -17.07 15.96 -8.85
N THR A 26 -16.00 16.51 -9.41
CA THR A 26 -15.10 15.76 -10.27
C THR A 26 -14.69 14.56 -9.42
N PRO A 27 -14.97 13.30 -9.83
CA PRO A 27 -14.39 12.18 -9.14
C PRO A 27 -12.88 12.41 -9.23
N VAL A 28 -12.23 12.53 -8.06
CA VAL A 28 -10.78 12.56 -7.97
C VAL A 28 -10.37 11.26 -8.63
N ALA A 29 -9.86 11.36 -9.86
CA ALA A 29 -9.33 10.22 -10.58
C ALA A 29 -8.22 9.66 -9.68
N GLU A 30 -8.49 8.52 -9.05
CA GLU A 30 -7.53 7.80 -8.25
C GLU A 30 -6.31 7.58 -9.15
N ALA A 31 -5.16 8.16 -8.74
CA ALA A 31 -3.96 8.10 -9.55
C ALA A 31 -3.67 6.62 -9.86
N PRO A 32 -3.31 6.28 -11.10
CA PRO A 32 -3.11 4.90 -11.50
C PRO A 32 -2.10 4.26 -10.56
N VAL A 33 -2.54 3.18 -9.88
CA VAL A 33 -1.72 2.43 -8.93
C VAL A 33 -0.45 1.99 -9.65
N SER A 34 0.70 2.36 -9.13
CA SER A 34 1.97 2.01 -9.77
C SER A 34 2.12 0.49 -9.86
N ARG A 35 2.84 0.00 -10.88
CA ARG A 35 3.12 -1.44 -11.01
C ARG A 35 3.78 -2.00 -9.74
N ALA A 36 4.64 -1.21 -9.10
CA ALA A 36 5.28 -1.56 -7.84
C ALA A 36 4.25 -1.78 -6.72
N GLU A 37 3.27 -0.90 -6.59
CA GLU A 37 2.19 -1.04 -5.61
C GLU A 37 1.34 -2.28 -5.87
N GLN A 38 1.04 -2.60 -7.13
CA GLN A 38 0.29 -3.80 -7.50
C GLN A 38 1.03 -5.08 -7.09
N VAL A 39 2.35 -5.13 -7.32
CA VAL A 39 3.21 -6.28 -6.98
C VAL A 39 3.32 -6.45 -5.47
N LEU A 40 3.43 -5.36 -4.73
CA LEU A 40 3.70 -5.39 -3.28
C LEU A 40 2.43 -5.41 -2.41
N ARG A 41 1.26 -5.16 -2.95
CA ARG A 41 0.02 -4.96 -2.19
C ARG A 41 -0.28 -6.06 -1.17
N SER A 42 0.04 -7.31 -1.47
CA SER A 42 -0.12 -8.45 -0.57
C SER A 42 1.04 -8.66 0.41
N SER A 43 2.16 -7.97 0.18
CA SER A 43 3.41 -8.17 0.91
C SER A 43 3.77 -7.02 1.85
N ILE A 44 2.93 -5.99 1.95
CA ILE A 44 3.19 -4.81 2.77
C ILE A 44 1.99 -4.48 3.68
N PRO A 45 2.20 -3.82 4.82
CA PRO A 45 1.13 -3.38 5.70
C PRO A 45 0.12 -2.48 5.00
N ALA A 46 -1.15 -2.58 5.36
CA ALA A 46 -2.19 -1.71 4.82
C ALA A 46 -1.89 -0.23 5.11
N GLY A 47 -2.21 0.64 4.16
CA GLY A 47 -1.93 2.08 4.27
C GLY A 47 -0.47 2.48 4.06
N SER A 48 0.43 1.53 3.78
CA SER A 48 1.82 1.83 3.43
C SER A 48 1.90 2.59 2.12
N LYS A 49 2.83 3.56 2.06
CA LYS A 49 3.19 4.28 0.84
C LYS A 49 4.57 3.86 0.37
N ILE A 50 4.68 3.47 -0.89
CA ILE A 50 5.98 3.17 -1.51
C ILE A 50 6.66 4.48 -1.88
N ILE A 51 7.97 4.57 -1.63
CA ILE A 51 8.81 5.68 -2.09
C ILE A 51 9.50 5.26 -3.40
N PRO A 52 8.96 5.63 -4.58
CA PRO A 52 9.44 5.11 -5.86
C PRO A 52 10.90 5.46 -6.14
N ALA A 53 11.33 6.67 -5.77
CA ALA A 53 12.69 7.15 -5.98
C ALA A 53 13.76 6.33 -5.21
N GLN A 54 13.37 5.56 -4.20
CA GLN A 54 14.26 4.74 -3.38
C GLN A 54 14.00 3.23 -3.54
N SER A 55 13.07 2.87 -4.42
CA SER A 55 12.63 1.49 -4.63
C SER A 55 13.03 0.99 -6.01
N LEU A 56 13.48 -0.25 -6.08
CA LEU A 56 13.76 -0.97 -7.32
C LEU A 56 13.09 -2.35 -7.22
N ILE A 57 12.06 -2.57 -8.04
CA ILE A 57 11.29 -3.81 -8.02
C ILE A 57 11.38 -4.45 -9.40
N ILE A 58 11.86 -5.67 -9.46
CA ILE A 58 12.07 -6.46 -10.67
C ILE A 58 11.18 -7.71 -10.58
N GLY A 59 10.50 -8.03 -11.66
CA GLY A 59 9.58 -9.16 -11.72
C GLY A 59 8.13 -8.76 -11.48
N SER A 60 7.29 -9.75 -11.15
CA SER A 60 5.86 -9.56 -10.96
C SER A 60 5.28 -10.61 -10.00
N GLY A 61 4.14 -10.28 -9.39
CA GLY A 61 3.43 -11.15 -8.47
C GLY A 61 4.30 -11.57 -7.28
N GLU A 62 4.22 -12.82 -6.90
CA GLU A 62 4.99 -13.35 -5.76
C GLU A 62 6.48 -13.55 -6.03
N ASN A 63 6.91 -13.47 -7.28
CA ASN A 63 8.30 -13.76 -7.71
C ASN A 63 9.15 -12.50 -7.90
N TRP A 64 8.73 -11.37 -7.36
CA TRP A 64 9.52 -10.16 -7.43
C TRP A 64 10.80 -10.26 -6.58
N VAL A 65 11.82 -9.56 -7.00
CA VAL A 65 13.09 -9.34 -6.29
C VAL A 65 13.44 -7.86 -6.33
N GLY A 66 14.24 -7.41 -5.38
CA GLY A 66 14.69 -6.03 -5.32
C GLY A 66 14.51 -5.40 -3.95
N ARG A 67 14.39 -4.08 -3.93
CA ARG A 67 14.26 -3.28 -2.71
C ARG A 67 13.04 -2.38 -2.80
N ALA A 68 12.19 -2.42 -1.79
CA ALA A 68 11.07 -1.51 -1.62
C ALA A 68 11.29 -0.66 -0.35
N VAL A 69 11.20 0.65 -0.48
CA VAL A 69 11.21 1.57 0.66
C VAL A 69 9.79 2.08 0.87
N LEU A 70 9.31 1.93 2.10
CA LEU A 70 7.94 2.19 2.47
C LEU A 70 7.87 3.19 3.63
N GLU A 71 6.85 4.03 3.61
CA GLU A 71 6.36 4.74 4.78
C GLU A 71 5.13 4.00 5.30
N VAL A 72 5.20 3.48 6.52
CA VAL A 72 4.11 2.77 7.18
C VAL A 72 3.54 3.65 8.29
N PRO A 73 2.23 3.93 8.31
CA PRO A 73 1.61 4.72 9.36
C PRO A 73 1.86 4.09 10.74
N LYS A 74 2.13 4.92 11.74
CA LYS A 74 2.16 4.50 13.15
C LYS A 74 0.72 4.39 13.65
N ASP A 75 0.43 3.30 14.33
CA ASP A 75 -0.76 3.22 15.16
C ASP A 75 -0.43 3.89 16.49
N ILE A 76 -1.08 5.02 16.77
CA ILE A 76 -0.79 5.87 17.93
C ILE A 76 -1.08 5.15 19.25
N ASP A 77 -1.94 4.12 19.21
CA ASP A 77 -2.42 3.41 20.40
C ASP A 77 -1.60 2.15 20.75
N ARG A 78 -0.56 1.83 20.00
CA ARG A 78 0.25 0.62 20.25
C ARG A 78 1.72 0.94 20.48
N GLU A 79 2.26 0.44 21.59
CA GLU A 79 3.71 0.49 21.90
C GLU A 79 4.60 -0.23 20.86
N THR A 80 4.02 -1.16 20.11
CA THR A 80 4.74 -1.93 19.07
C THR A 80 4.45 -1.33 17.71
N SER A 81 5.51 -1.05 16.94
CA SER A 81 5.36 -0.64 15.55
C SER A 81 4.44 -1.63 14.79
N PRO A 82 3.31 -1.17 14.20
CA PRO A 82 2.40 -2.03 13.45
C PRO A 82 3.13 -2.77 12.34
N ALA A 83 4.18 -2.17 11.79
CA ALA A 83 5.02 -2.79 10.77
C ALA A 83 5.70 -4.06 11.29
N TYR A 84 6.30 -4.04 12.48
CA TYR A 84 6.96 -5.21 13.03
C TYR A 84 5.98 -6.38 13.25
N GLY A 85 4.84 -6.09 13.89
CA GLY A 85 3.78 -7.09 14.11
C GLY A 85 3.29 -7.69 12.80
N TYR A 86 3.04 -6.86 11.80
CA TYR A 86 2.62 -7.32 10.48
C TYR A 86 3.59 -8.35 9.89
N PHE A 87 4.88 -8.06 9.84
CA PHE A 87 5.85 -8.97 9.23
C PHE A 87 6.00 -10.27 10.01
N VAL A 88 5.98 -10.22 11.34
CA VAL A 88 6.09 -11.42 12.18
C VAL A 88 4.86 -12.32 12.08
N GLU A 89 3.66 -11.74 11.93
CA GLU A 89 2.40 -12.47 11.92
C GLU A 89 1.97 -12.89 10.50
N GLN A 90 2.10 -12.00 9.51
CA GLN A 90 1.55 -12.22 8.17
C GLN A 90 2.51 -12.93 7.23
N TYR A 91 3.82 -12.72 7.36
CA TYR A 91 4.79 -13.36 6.47
C TYR A 91 4.80 -14.88 6.58
N PRO A 92 4.73 -15.49 7.79
CA PRO A 92 4.60 -16.94 7.91
C PRO A 92 3.35 -17.49 7.20
N GLN A 93 2.23 -16.77 7.23
CA GLN A 93 1.00 -17.18 6.56
C GLN A 93 1.14 -17.15 5.02
N GLN A 94 2.07 -16.35 4.50
CA GLN A 94 2.41 -16.27 3.08
C GLN A 94 3.51 -17.29 2.69
N GLY A 95 3.91 -18.16 3.59
CA GLY A 95 4.91 -19.22 3.36
C GLY A 95 6.37 -18.76 3.54
N TRP A 96 6.60 -17.62 4.21
CA TRP A 96 7.94 -17.21 4.62
C TRP A 96 8.28 -17.84 5.99
N THR A 97 9.51 -18.27 6.17
CA THR A 97 10.03 -18.75 7.45
C THR A 97 10.91 -17.68 8.06
N LEU A 98 10.63 -17.25 9.28
CA LEU A 98 11.46 -16.31 10.02
C LEU A 98 12.75 -17.01 10.47
N LEU A 99 13.89 -16.49 10.05
CA LEU A 99 15.21 -16.99 10.44
C LEU A 99 15.83 -16.23 11.61
N SER A 100 15.64 -14.91 11.62
CA SER A 100 16.23 -14.03 12.63
C SER A 100 15.36 -12.80 12.86
N ALA A 101 15.32 -12.33 14.11
CA ALA A 101 14.64 -11.13 14.51
C ALA A 101 15.47 -10.37 15.54
N THR A 102 15.78 -9.12 15.26
CA THR A 102 16.48 -8.21 16.16
C THR A 102 15.63 -6.97 16.38
N ARG A 103 15.51 -6.53 17.62
CA ARG A 103 14.83 -5.29 18.00
C ARG A 103 15.82 -4.25 18.50
N GLY A 104 15.66 -2.99 18.06
CA GLY A 104 16.47 -1.85 18.47
C GLY A 104 15.92 -0.55 17.88
N LYS A 105 16.74 0.49 17.80
CA LYS A 105 16.41 1.71 17.05
C LYS A 105 16.04 1.41 15.60
N THR A 106 16.71 0.44 15.03
CA THR A 106 16.33 -0.23 13.79
C THR A 106 16.09 -1.68 14.13
N SER A 107 14.87 -2.14 13.89
CA SER A 107 14.53 -3.55 13.99
C SER A 107 14.81 -4.23 12.67
N MET A 108 15.34 -5.45 12.73
CA MET A 108 15.66 -6.24 11.54
C MET A 108 15.01 -7.62 11.64
N LEU A 109 14.34 -8.02 10.57
CA LEU A 109 13.76 -9.35 10.41
C LEU A 109 14.33 -9.98 9.15
N VAL A 110 14.70 -11.25 9.24
CA VAL A 110 15.20 -12.02 8.08
C VAL A 110 14.31 -13.24 7.88
N PHE A 111 13.81 -13.38 6.67
CA PHE A 111 12.95 -14.49 6.26
C PHE A 111 13.54 -15.26 5.09
N THR A 112 13.11 -16.50 4.93
CA THR A 112 13.37 -17.32 3.75
C THR A 112 12.09 -17.93 3.22
N LYS A 113 11.99 -18.08 1.90
CA LYS A 113 10.88 -18.75 1.21
C LYS A 113 11.42 -19.40 -0.05
N LYS A 114 11.45 -20.73 -0.10
CA LYS A 114 12.00 -21.50 -1.24
C LYS A 114 13.43 -21.05 -1.57
N ASP A 115 13.61 -20.39 -2.70
CA ASP A 115 14.85 -19.93 -3.31
C ASP A 115 15.14 -18.45 -3.07
N ARG A 116 14.42 -17.80 -2.14
CA ARG A 116 14.54 -16.36 -1.88
C ARG A 116 14.67 -16.06 -0.39
N SER A 117 15.38 -14.98 -0.08
CA SER A 117 15.42 -14.37 1.24
C SER A 117 14.78 -13.00 1.22
N ALA A 118 14.16 -12.60 2.33
CA ALA A 118 13.65 -11.27 2.55
C ALA A 118 14.26 -10.70 3.83
N THR A 119 14.79 -9.49 3.73
CA THR A 119 15.24 -8.71 4.88
C THR A 119 14.31 -7.52 5.04
N VAL A 120 13.80 -7.33 6.24
CA VAL A 120 12.93 -6.20 6.60
C VAL A 120 13.66 -5.38 7.66
N GLU A 121 13.97 -4.14 7.32
CA GLU A 121 14.55 -3.16 8.24
C GLU A 121 13.47 -2.13 8.58
N ILE A 122 13.21 -1.92 9.87
CA ILE A 122 12.17 -1.00 10.36
C ILE A 122 12.86 0.06 11.21
N SER A 123 12.84 1.31 10.77
CA SER A 123 13.47 2.43 11.41
C SER A 123 12.46 3.46 11.91
N ASP A 124 12.52 3.78 13.19
CA ASP A 124 11.67 4.78 13.86
C ASP A 124 12.17 6.23 13.69
N VAL A 125 13.03 6.50 12.70
CA VAL A 125 13.75 7.78 12.58
C VAL A 125 12.83 8.98 12.30
N ASN A 126 11.64 8.76 11.78
CA ASN A 126 10.68 9.84 11.46
C ASN A 126 9.62 10.04 12.55
N MET A 127 10.05 10.34 13.78
CA MET A 127 9.13 10.59 14.89
C MET A 127 8.15 11.77 14.64
N MET A 128 8.47 12.68 13.74
CA MET A 128 7.65 13.89 13.50
C MET A 128 6.45 13.64 12.58
N ASN A 129 6.45 12.61 11.74
CA ASN A 129 5.44 12.42 10.69
C ASN A 129 4.42 11.29 10.98
N GLY A 130 4.41 10.71 12.17
CA GLY A 130 3.47 9.64 12.50
C GLY A 130 3.64 8.38 11.63
N SER A 131 4.81 8.16 11.04
CA SER A 131 5.14 6.99 10.23
C SER A 131 6.50 6.42 10.57
N VAL A 132 6.71 5.14 10.23
CA VAL A 132 8.02 4.48 10.28
C VAL A 132 8.49 4.20 8.86
N THR A 133 9.81 4.24 8.65
CA THR A 133 10.40 3.81 7.40
C THR A 133 10.68 2.31 7.45
N VAL A 134 10.20 1.60 6.46
CA VAL A 134 10.48 0.17 6.28
C VAL A 134 11.21 -0.03 4.97
N VAL A 135 12.33 -0.75 5.04
CA VAL A 135 13.08 -1.20 3.87
C VAL A 135 12.90 -2.70 3.76
N LEU A 136 12.21 -3.12 2.72
CA LEU A 136 12.00 -4.53 2.38
C LEU A 136 12.89 -4.89 1.20
N THR A 137 13.85 -5.78 1.44
CA THR A 137 14.76 -6.28 0.39
C THR A 137 14.50 -7.75 0.17
N VAL A 138 14.20 -8.14 -1.06
CA VAL A 138 14.02 -9.55 -1.46
C VAL A 138 15.08 -9.89 -2.49
N THR A 139 15.84 -10.94 -2.19
CA THR A 139 16.92 -11.43 -3.06
C THR A 139 16.77 -12.93 -3.31
N PRO A 140 17.19 -13.43 -4.49
CA PRO A 140 17.31 -14.86 -4.68
C PRO A 140 18.41 -15.41 -3.74
N ILE A 141 18.22 -16.62 -3.24
CA ILE A 141 19.27 -17.36 -2.55
C ILE A 141 20.08 -18.04 -3.65
N GLU A 142 21.32 -17.60 -3.84
CA GLU A 142 22.19 -18.28 -4.78
C GLU A 142 22.51 -19.69 -4.26
N ALA A 143 22.24 -20.69 -5.10
CA ALA A 143 22.61 -22.08 -4.83
C ALA A 143 24.14 -22.31 -4.80
N SER A 144 24.93 -21.26 -5.04
CA SER A 144 26.37 -21.30 -5.23
C SER A 144 27.20 -21.28 -3.95
N LEU A 145 26.57 -21.35 -2.76
CA LEU A 145 27.30 -21.56 -1.52
C LEU A 145 27.57 -23.08 -1.23
N GLN A 146 27.25 -23.96 -2.16
CA GLN A 146 27.80 -25.32 -2.06
C GLN A 146 29.29 -25.27 -2.38
N PRO A 147 30.16 -25.66 -1.43
CA PRO A 147 31.58 -25.83 -1.74
C PRO A 147 31.72 -26.78 -2.91
N PRO A 148 32.63 -26.52 -3.84
CA PRO A 148 32.84 -27.41 -4.99
C PRO A 148 33.05 -28.83 -4.47
N LYS A 149 32.24 -29.76 -5.00
CA LYS A 149 32.36 -31.18 -4.69
C LYS A 149 33.78 -31.58 -5.08
N GLN A 150 34.64 -31.75 -4.09
CA GLN A 150 36.01 -32.23 -4.34
C GLN A 150 35.95 -33.62 -4.99
N PRO A 151 36.79 -33.87 -6.01
CA PRO A 151 36.83 -35.16 -6.73
C PRO A 151 37.31 -36.31 -5.85
#